data_59f7b1e73aa9d7da6fdadf6a80dadc46
#
_entry.id   59f7b1e73aa9d7da6fdadf6a80dadc46
#
_cell.length_a   1.000
_cell.length_b   1.000
_cell.length_c   1.000
_cell.angle_alpha   90.00
_cell.angle_beta   90.00
_cell.angle_gamma   90.00
#
_symmetry.space_group_name_H-M   'P 1'
#
loop_
_entity.id
_entity.type
_entity.pdbx_description
1 polymer ?
#
loop_
_entity_poly.entity_id
_entity_poly.type
_entity_poly.pdbx_seq_one_letter_code
_entity_poly.pdbx_strand_id
1 'polypeptide(L)'
;MSVLLEVNHLQKYFHTKSGTLHAVENVSFQLEEGKTLGVVGESGCGKSTLGRVILHLLPATGGKILFQGEDISKPSKAKLHELRRDMQMVFQDPFSSINPRMTVSQIIGEPLEIYKLCKSKEEYARRVHEIMDTVGLASRLAGAYPHELDGGRRQRIGIGRALALNPKFIVCDEAVSALDVSIQAQVLNLMQDLQRDLHLTYIFITHDLSVVKHISDEILVMYLGTMVEKAESRELFRHQYHPYTQA
;
A
#
# COMPACT_ATOMS: atom_id res chain seq x y z
N MET A 1 -0.04 9.14 -20.18
CA MET A 1 0.71 8.60 -19.03
C MET A 1 0.88 7.10 -19.24
N SER A 2 1.92 6.47 -18.71
CA SER A 2 2.12 5.02 -18.88
C SER A 2 1.33 4.25 -17.83
N VAL A 3 0.78 3.08 -18.21
CA VAL A 3 0.13 2.16 -17.27
C VAL A 3 1.23 1.46 -16.47
N LEU A 4 1.22 1.62 -15.14
CA LEU A 4 2.16 0.94 -14.24
C LEU A 4 1.67 -0.46 -13.88
N LEU A 5 0.39 -0.58 -13.53
CA LEU A 5 -0.23 -1.83 -13.09
C LEU A 5 -1.49 -2.09 -13.93
N GLU A 6 -1.60 -3.31 -14.44
CA GLU A 6 -2.81 -3.79 -15.11
C GLU A 6 -3.23 -5.12 -14.48
N VAL A 7 -4.47 -5.21 -14.08
CA VAL A 7 -5.08 -6.37 -13.45
C VAL A 7 -6.21 -6.85 -14.34
N ASN A 8 -6.18 -8.12 -14.76
CA ASN A 8 -7.13 -8.70 -15.71
C ASN A 8 -7.77 -9.95 -15.12
N HIS A 9 -9.09 -9.89 -14.90
CA HIS A 9 -9.92 -10.99 -14.40
C HIS A 9 -9.34 -11.68 -13.17
N LEU A 10 -8.77 -10.89 -12.23
CA LEU A 10 -8.08 -11.41 -11.05
C LEU A 10 -9.06 -12.15 -10.15
N GLN A 11 -8.63 -13.32 -9.68
CA GLN A 11 -9.40 -14.19 -8.81
C GLN A 11 -8.56 -14.64 -7.63
N LYS A 12 -9.19 -14.64 -6.43
CA LYS A 12 -8.64 -15.25 -5.23
C LYS A 12 -9.71 -15.95 -4.44
N TYR A 13 -9.59 -17.26 -4.36
CA TYR A 13 -10.49 -18.13 -3.62
C TYR A 13 -9.77 -18.77 -2.44
N PHE A 14 -10.50 -18.96 -1.35
CA PHE A 14 -10.04 -19.72 -0.18
C PHE A 14 -10.97 -20.90 0.04
N HIS A 15 -10.38 -22.08 0.16
CA HIS A 15 -11.12 -23.29 0.52
C HIS A 15 -11.29 -23.34 2.04
N THR A 16 -12.54 -23.35 2.48
CA THR A 16 -12.92 -23.44 3.89
C THR A 16 -13.68 -24.75 4.14
N LYS A 17 -13.90 -25.10 5.41
CA LYS A 17 -14.69 -26.28 5.76
C LYS A 17 -16.15 -26.18 5.30
N SER A 18 -16.66 -24.97 5.14
CA SER A 18 -18.05 -24.68 4.74
C SER A 18 -18.22 -24.42 3.22
N GLY A 19 -17.11 -24.49 2.44
CA GLY A 19 -17.17 -24.24 0.98
C GLY A 19 -16.03 -23.34 0.51
N THR A 20 -16.16 -22.83 -0.70
CA THR A 20 -15.19 -21.93 -1.32
C THR A 20 -15.61 -20.48 -1.10
N LEU A 21 -14.74 -19.68 -0.46
CA LEU A 21 -14.91 -18.24 -0.32
C LEU A 21 -14.26 -17.54 -1.52
N HIS A 22 -15.03 -16.81 -2.30
CA HIS A 22 -14.58 -15.97 -3.41
C HIS A 22 -14.22 -14.59 -2.86
N ALA A 23 -12.99 -14.43 -2.37
CA ALA A 23 -12.55 -13.18 -1.75
C ALA A 23 -12.23 -12.08 -2.77
N VAL A 24 -11.79 -12.46 -3.98
CA VAL A 24 -11.67 -11.59 -5.16
C VAL A 24 -12.20 -12.38 -6.34
N GLU A 25 -13.18 -11.79 -7.04
CA GLU A 25 -13.88 -12.43 -8.14
C GLU A 25 -13.90 -11.53 -9.37
N ASN A 26 -13.15 -11.92 -10.40
CA ASN A 26 -13.16 -11.29 -11.72
C ASN A 26 -12.88 -9.76 -11.70
N VAL A 27 -11.92 -9.32 -10.90
CA VAL A 27 -11.58 -7.91 -10.79
C VAL A 27 -10.60 -7.52 -11.90
N SER A 28 -10.93 -6.45 -12.65
CA SER A 28 -10.09 -5.92 -13.75
C SER A 28 -10.00 -4.40 -13.67
N PHE A 29 -8.79 -3.86 -13.71
CA PHE A 29 -8.53 -2.42 -13.77
C PHE A 29 -7.11 -2.13 -14.26
N GLN A 30 -6.89 -0.87 -14.63
CA GLN A 30 -5.56 -0.32 -14.91
C GLN A 30 -5.28 0.83 -13.96
N LEU A 31 -4.01 1.02 -13.61
CA LEU A 31 -3.52 2.12 -12.78
C LEU A 31 -2.31 2.76 -13.47
N GLU A 32 -2.43 4.05 -13.75
CA GLU A 32 -1.38 4.85 -14.36
C GLU A 32 -0.28 5.19 -13.34
N GLU A 33 0.94 5.37 -13.84
CA GLU A 33 2.10 5.79 -13.06
C GLU A 33 1.86 7.18 -12.41
N GLY A 34 2.23 7.31 -11.13
CA GLY A 34 2.06 8.54 -10.36
C GLY A 34 0.63 8.81 -9.89
N LYS A 35 -0.31 7.88 -10.11
CA LYS A 35 -1.72 8.01 -9.70
C LYS A 35 -2.05 7.22 -8.45
N THR A 36 -3.12 7.63 -7.77
CA THR A 36 -3.70 6.90 -6.63
C THR A 36 -5.05 6.29 -7.00
N LEU A 37 -5.15 4.97 -6.87
CA LEU A 37 -6.42 4.25 -6.92
C LEU A 37 -6.92 4.02 -5.49
N GLY A 38 -8.02 4.66 -5.11
CA GLY A 38 -8.75 4.36 -3.89
C GLY A 38 -9.55 3.08 -4.05
N VAL A 39 -9.46 2.16 -3.09
CA VAL A 39 -10.27 0.94 -3.06
C VAL A 39 -11.16 0.98 -1.83
N VAL A 40 -12.48 1.06 -2.04
CA VAL A 40 -13.48 1.20 -0.98
C VAL A 40 -14.50 0.06 -0.99
N GLY A 41 -15.22 -0.09 0.10
CA GLY A 41 -16.27 -1.08 0.30
C GLY A 41 -16.32 -1.54 1.75
N GLU A 42 -17.34 -2.34 2.12
CA GLU A 42 -17.52 -2.86 3.47
C GLU A 42 -16.34 -3.71 3.97
N SER A 43 -16.24 -3.84 5.31
CA SER A 43 -15.27 -4.74 5.91
C SER A 43 -15.51 -6.18 5.43
N GLY A 44 -14.43 -6.90 5.06
CA GLY A 44 -14.54 -8.27 4.57
C GLY A 44 -14.92 -8.42 3.08
N CYS A 45 -15.16 -7.34 2.32
CA CYS A 45 -15.51 -7.45 0.90
C CYS A 45 -14.34 -7.80 -0.03
N GLY A 46 -13.10 -8.00 0.49
CA GLY A 46 -11.96 -8.48 -0.31
C GLY A 46 -10.87 -7.46 -0.60
N LYS A 47 -10.97 -6.19 -0.17
CA LYS A 47 -10.00 -5.10 -0.46
C LYS A 47 -8.56 -5.45 -0.09
N SER A 48 -8.33 -5.81 1.17
CA SER A 48 -6.98 -6.19 1.64
C SER A 48 -6.47 -7.46 0.94
N THR A 49 -7.37 -8.39 0.61
CA THR A 49 -7.02 -9.58 -0.17
C THR A 49 -6.55 -9.19 -1.57
N LEU A 50 -7.25 -8.27 -2.24
CA LEU A 50 -6.87 -7.73 -3.56
C LEU A 50 -5.45 -7.16 -3.52
N GLY A 51 -5.16 -6.26 -2.57
CA GLY A 51 -3.83 -5.66 -2.42
C GLY A 51 -2.73 -6.70 -2.15
N ARG A 52 -2.99 -7.67 -1.27
CA ARG A 52 -2.03 -8.75 -0.95
C ARG A 52 -1.78 -9.69 -2.13
N VAL A 53 -2.79 -9.95 -2.96
CA VAL A 53 -2.61 -10.76 -4.19
C VAL A 53 -1.77 -10.02 -5.21
N ILE A 54 -2.02 -8.72 -5.42
CA ILE A 54 -1.23 -7.88 -6.33
C ILE A 54 0.24 -7.86 -5.92
N LEU A 55 0.53 -7.77 -4.62
CA LEU A 55 1.90 -7.79 -4.07
C LEU A 55 2.51 -9.21 -3.94
N HIS A 56 1.85 -10.24 -4.42
CA HIS A 56 2.29 -11.65 -4.26
C HIS A 56 2.53 -12.09 -2.81
N LEU A 57 1.87 -11.45 -1.84
CA LEU A 57 1.81 -11.93 -0.46
C LEU A 57 0.84 -13.11 -0.33
N LEU A 58 -0.13 -13.19 -1.24
CA LEU A 58 -1.04 -14.30 -1.44
C LEU A 58 -1.01 -14.73 -2.91
N PRO A 59 -0.97 -16.02 -3.24
CA PRO A 59 -1.04 -16.47 -4.62
C PRO A 59 -2.43 -16.21 -5.18
N ALA A 60 -2.51 -15.72 -6.43
CA ALA A 60 -3.76 -15.64 -7.18
C ALA A 60 -4.31 -17.06 -7.47
N THR A 61 -5.62 -17.21 -7.55
CA THR A 61 -6.28 -18.43 -8.03
C THR A 61 -6.44 -18.41 -9.55
N GLY A 62 -6.66 -17.23 -10.13
CA GLY A 62 -6.80 -17.01 -11.57
C GLY A 62 -6.58 -15.56 -11.94
N GLY A 63 -6.63 -15.27 -13.24
CA GLY A 63 -6.41 -13.95 -13.81
C GLY A 63 -4.96 -13.64 -14.10
N LYS A 64 -4.70 -12.39 -14.50
CA LYS A 64 -3.36 -11.89 -14.83
C LYS A 64 -3.07 -10.58 -14.13
N ILE A 65 -1.80 -10.37 -13.79
CA ILE A 65 -1.25 -9.12 -13.26
C ILE A 65 -0.07 -8.73 -14.13
N LEU A 66 -0.11 -7.54 -14.72
CA LEU A 66 1.01 -6.98 -15.45
C LEU A 66 1.54 -5.78 -14.66
N PHE A 67 2.84 -5.72 -14.47
CA PHE A 67 3.54 -4.60 -13.86
C PHE A 67 4.57 -4.05 -14.83
N GLN A 68 4.45 -2.78 -15.19
CA GLN A 68 5.24 -2.13 -16.24
C GLN A 68 5.18 -2.90 -17.59
N GLY A 69 4.00 -3.46 -17.93
CA GLY A 69 3.78 -4.25 -19.14
C GLY A 69 4.28 -5.69 -19.10
N GLU A 70 5.00 -6.11 -18.04
CA GLU A 70 5.47 -7.48 -17.86
C GLU A 70 4.45 -8.32 -17.08
N ASP A 71 4.14 -9.53 -17.55
CA ASP A 71 3.25 -10.46 -16.84
C ASP A 71 3.97 -11.03 -15.61
N ILE A 72 3.47 -10.64 -14.44
CA ILE A 72 4.00 -11.06 -13.13
C ILE A 72 3.07 -12.05 -12.42
N SER A 73 2.07 -12.63 -13.07
CA SER A 73 1.05 -13.48 -12.44
C SER A 73 1.64 -14.69 -11.72
N LYS A 74 2.75 -15.24 -12.22
CA LYS A 74 3.48 -16.39 -11.64
C LYS A 74 4.99 -16.13 -11.68
N PRO A 75 5.50 -15.19 -10.87
CA PRO A 75 6.91 -14.81 -10.93
C PRO A 75 7.81 -15.93 -10.41
N SER A 76 8.99 -16.06 -11.01
CA SER A 76 10.07 -16.88 -10.44
C SER A 76 10.53 -16.31 -9.07
N LYS A 77 11.26 -17.10 -8.28
CA LYS A 77 11.80 -16.62 -6.99
C LYS A 77 12.70 -15.40 -7.16
N ALA A 78 13.52 -15.37 -8.23
CA ALA A 78 14.38 -14.23 -8.54
C ALA A 78 13.54 -12.99 -8.90
N LYS A 79 12.56 -13.14 -9.79
CA LYS A 79 11.65 -12.04 -10.17
C LYS A 79 10.84 -11.53 -8.98
N LEU A 80 10.36 -12.43 -8.11
CA LEU A 80 9.64 -12.03 -6.89
C LEU A 80 10.53 -11.20 -5.95
N HIS A 81 11.82 -11.49 -5.88
CA HIS A 81 12.78 -10.69 -5.10
C HIS A 81 12.93 -9.27 -5.68
N GLU A 82 12.99 -9.13 -7.01
CA GLU A 82 13.00 -7.82 -7.69
C GLU A 82 11.69 -7.06 -7.47
N LEU A 83 10.54 -7.73 -7.67
CA LEU A 83 9.22 -7.13 -7.46
C LEU A 83 9.02 -6.59 -6.05
N ARG A 84 9.52 -7.31 -5.04
CA ARG A 84 9.47 -6.86 -3.63
C ARG A 84 10.29 -5.60 -3.36
N ARG A 85 11.22 -5.24 -4.25
CA ARG A 85 11.90 -3.95 -4.17
C ARG A 85 11.04 -2.83 -4.74
N ASP A 86 10.38 -3.07 -5.88
CA ASP A 86 9.61 -2.07 -6.60
C ASP A 86 8.18 -1.90 -6.05
N MET A 87 7.65 -2.92 -5.37
CA MET A 87 6.28 -3.00 -4.87
C MET A 87 6.29 -3.21 -3.36
N GLN A 88 5.78 -2.26 -2.60
CA GLN A 88 5.82 -2.26 -1.14
C GLN A 88 4.42 -2.19 -0.52
N MET A 89 4.32 -2.44 0.78
CA MET A 89 3.07 -2.37 1.54
C MET A 89 3.24 -1.55 2.81
N VAL A 90 2.29 -0.66 3.03
CA VAL A 90 2.08 0.00 4.33
C VAL A 90 0.85 -0.63 4.97
N PHE A 91 1.02 -1.20 6.16
CA PHE A 91 -0.01 -1.98 6.84
C PHE A 91 -0.90 -1.11 7.74
N GLN A 92 -2.10 -1.61 8.01
CA GLN A 92 -3.12 -1.01 8.86
C GLN A 92 -2.63 -0.76 10.29
N ASP A 93 -2.02 -1.77 10.90
CA ASP A 93 -1.53 -1.70 12.27
C ASP A 93 -0.01 -1.61 12.31
N PRO A 94 0.53 -0.42 12.64
CA PRO A 94 1.97 -0.25 12.78
C PRO A 94 2.57 -1.14 13.88
N PHE A 95 1.79 -1.49 14.93
CA PHE A 95 2.30 -2.33 16.01
C PHE A 95 2.59 -3.76 15.58
N SER A 96 1.68 -4.36 14.83
CA SER A 96 1.83 -5.74 14.36
C SER A 96 2.79 -5.86 13.18
N SER A 97 3.02 -4.76 12.45
CA SER A 97 3.85 -4.75 11.23
C SER A 97 5.32 -4.44 11.46
N ILE A 98 5.70 -3.93 12.65
CA ILE A 98 7.08 -3.59 12.99
C ILE A 98 7.55 -4.43 14.18
N ASN A 99 8.85 -4.79 14.19
CA ASN A 99 9.43 -5.54 15.30
C ASN A 99 9.65 -4.61 16.51
N PRO A 100 8.94 -4.81 17.65
CA PRO A 100 9.03 -3.93 18.80
C PRO A 100 10.39 -3.95 19.53
N ARG A 101 11.26 -4.92 19.20
CA ARG A 101 12.61 -5.08 19.77
C ARG A 101 13.68 -4.33 18.96
N MET A 102 13.32 -3.76 17.82
CA MET A 102 14.21 -2.98 16.97
C MET A 102 14.01 -1.49 17.22
N THR A 103 15.08 -0.73 17.08
CA THR A 103 15.00 0.74 17.11
C THR A 103 14.43 1.29 15.80
N VAL A 104 14.02 2.55 15.79
CA VAL A 104 13.52 3.26 14.59
C VAL A 104 14.50 3.11 13.43
N SER A 105 15.79 3.38 13.66
CA SER A 105 16.82 3.26 12.62
C SER A 105 16.97 1.84 12.08
N GLN A 106 16.88 0.83 12.96
CA GLN A 106 16.95 -0.56 12.54
C GLN A 106 15.73 -0.98 11.69
N ILE A 107 14.52 -0.54 12.07
CA ILE A 107 13.29 -0.87 11.33
C ILE A 107 13.32 -0.24 9.93
N ILE A 108 13.68 1.05 9.83
CA ILE A 108 13.75 1.76 8.55
C ILE A 108 14.88 1.20 7.68
N GLY A 109 16.01 0.85 8.30
CA GLY A 109 17.18 0.37 7.59
C GLY A 109 17.18 -1.14 7.28
N GLU A 110 16.31 -1.96 7.88
CA GLU A 110 16.25 -3.40 7.65
C GLU A 110 16.18 -3.77 6.16
N PRO A 111 15.35 -3.13 5.30
CA PRO A 111 15.35 -3.42 3.88
C PRO A 111 16.69 -3.11 3.20
N LEU A 112 17.40 -2.06 3.63
CA LEU A 112 18.73 -1.71 3.09
C LEU A 112 19.76 -2.82 3.36
N GLU A 113 19.69 -3.46 4.53
CA GLU A 113 20.56 -4.58 4.91
C GLU A 113 20.21 -5.86 4.13
N ILE A 114 18.91 -6.21 4.06
CA ILE A 114 18.43 -7.39 3.32
C ILE A 114 18.87 -7.35 1.86
N TYR A 115 18.74 -6.19 1.21
CA TYR A 115 19.13 -5.99 -0.20
C TYR A 115 20.60 -5.58 -0.38
N LYS A 116 21.38 -5.47 0.71
CA LYS A 116 22.80 -5.09 0.71
C LYS A 116 23.08 -3.82 -0.09
N LEU A 117 22.25 -2.80 0.12
CA LEU A 117 22.30 -1.54 -0.66
C LEU A 117 23.34 -0.55 -0.13
N CYS A 118 23.94 -0.78 1.04
CA CYS A 118 24.95 0.09 1.63
C CYS A 118 26.29 -0.62 1.71
N LYS A 119 27.36 0.08 1.34
CA LYS A 119 28.72 -0.45 1.32
C LYS A 119 29.45 -0.25 2.63
N SER A 120 28.99 0.67 3.49
CA SER A 120 29.58 0.95 4.80
C SER A 120 28.51 1.29 5.83
N LYS A 121 28.87 1.29 7.13
CA LYS A 121 28.00 1.70 8.24
C LYS A 121 27.64 3.18 8.16
N GLU A 122 28.55 4.00 7.69
CA GLU A 122 28.36 5.45 7.51
C GLU A 122 27.34 5.71 6.40
N GLU A 123 27.42 5.00 5.29
CA GLU A 123 26.44 5.08 4.20
C GLU A 123 25.05 4.63 4.68
N TYR A 124 24.98 3.52 5.41
CA TYR A 124 23.75 3.03 6.01
C TYR A 124 23.12 4.10 6.94
N ALA A 125 23.89 4.64 7.89
CA ALA A 125 23.39 5.64 8.81
C ALA A 125 22.90 6.90 8.07
N ARG A 126 23.65 7.39 7.08
CA ARG A 126 23.25 8.53 6.26
C ARG A 126 21.92 8.28 5.56
N ARG A 127 21.77 7.13 4.87
CA ARG A 127 20.51 6.79 4.14
C ARG A 127 19.33 6.65 5.09
N VAL A 128 19.50 6.04 6.25
CA VAL A 128 18.44 5.95 7.27
C VAL A 128 18.03 7.34 7.74
N HIS A 129 18.96 8.24 7.99
CA HIS A 129 18.65 9.62 8.38
C HIS A 129 17.92 10.38 7.25
N GLU A 130 18.35 10.25 6.00
CA GLU A 130 17.67 10.84 4.84
C GLU A 130 16.20 10.36 4.74
N ILE A 131 15.94 9.07 4.96
CA ILE A 131 14.58 8.52 4.98
C ILE A 131 13.78 9.06 6.17
N MET A 132 14.39 9.12 7.37
CA MET A 132 13.74 9.69 8.55
C MET A 132 13.32 11.15 8.31
N ASP A 133 14.18 11.95 7.73
CA ASP A 133 13.88 13.35 7.38
C ASP A 133 12.75 13.43 6.35
N THR A 134 12.79 12.57 5.32
CA THR A 134 11.74 12.48 4.27
C THR A 134 10.37 12.18 4.85
N VAL A 135 10.27 11.33 5.88
CA VAL A 135 8.97 11.02 6.53
C VAL A 135 8.68 11.91 7.75
N GLY A 136 9.49 12.93 7.99
CA GLY A 136 9.31 13.89 9.08
C GLY A 136 9.51 13.29 10.48
N LEU A 137 10.45 12.35 10.62
CA LEU A 137 10.91 11.81 11.90
C LEU A 137 12.21 12.49 12.33
N ALA A 138 12.21 13.15 13.48
CA ALA A 138 13.41 13.80 14.00
C ALA A 138 14.54 12.79 14.21
N SER A 139 15.76 13.12 13.78
CA SER A 139 16.96 12.26 13.85
C SER A 139 17.28 11.75 15.26
N ARG A 140 16.91 12.51 16.32
CA ARG A 140 17.05 12.10 17.73
C ARG A 140 16.24 10.84 18.08
N LEU A 141 15.24 10.48 17.27
CA LEU A 141 14.41 9.29 17.47
C LEU A 141 15.03 8.02 16.88
N ALA A 142 16.18 8.10 16.21
CA ALA A 142 16.81 6.95 15.57
C ALA A 142 17.07 5.78 16.53
N GLY A 143 17.42 6.06 17.79
CA GLY A 143 17.64 5.07 18.85
C GLY A 143 16.38 4.70 19.65
N ALA A 144 15.23 5.35 19.44
CA ALA A 144 14.00 5.07 20.16
C ALA A 144 13.37 3.77 19.71
N TYR A 145 12.57 3.16 20.59
CA TYR A 145 11.77 1.98 20.27
C TYR A 145 10.33 2.36 19.91
N PRO A 146 9.64 1.54 19.09
CA PRO A 146 8.26 1.84 18.69
C PRO A 146 7.29 2.10 19.83
N HIS A 147 7.43 1.41 20.96
CA HIS A 147 6.55 1.57 22.12
C HIS A 147 6.69 2.93 22.84
N GLU A 148 7.78 3.66 22.61
CA GLU A 148 8.04 5.00 23.14
C GLU A 148 7.37 6.11 22.29
N LEU A 149 6.76 5.77 21.16
CA LEU A 149 6.25 6.69 20.16
C LEU A 149 4.72 6.64 20.07
N ASP A 150 4.11 7.75 19.63
CA ASP A 150 2.69 7.81 19.27
C ASP A 150 2.37 7.07 17.98
N GLY A 151 1.06 6.90 17.70
CA GLY A 151 0.58 6.19 16.52
C GLY A 151 1.05 6.81 15.20
N GLY A 152 1.05 8.14 15.09
CA GLY A 152 1.48 8.85 13.89
C GLY A 152 2.97 8.67 13.58
N ARG A 153 3.82 8.72 14.62
CA ARG A 153 5.26 8.44 14.45
C ARG A 153 5.52 6.99 14.05
N ARG A 154 4.79 6.04 14.63
CA ARG A 154 4.90 4.63 14.23
C ARG A 154 4.47 4.42 12.78
N GLN A 155 3.40 5.08 12.34
CA GLN A 155 2.99 5.02 10.95
C GLN A 155 4.05 5.59 10.00
N ARG A 156 4.69 6.70 10.38
CA ARG A 156 5.83 7.28 9.63
C ARG A 156 7.03 6.33 9.56
N ILE A 157 7.29 5.52 10.60
CA ILE A 157 8.31 4.46 10.56
C ILE A 157 7.94 3.40 9.51
N GLY A 158 6.68 2.94 9.49
CA GLY A 158 6.19 1.98 8.49
C GLY A 158 6.30 2.51 7.06
N ILE A 159 5.97 3.80 6.85
CA ILE A 159 6.14 4.48 5.56
C ILE A 159 7.63 4.58 5.20
N GLY A 160 8.49 5.00 6.14
CA GLY A 160 9.95 5.09 5.93
C GLY A 160 10.56 3.74 5.56
N ARG A 161 10.14 2.65 6.22
CA ARG A 161 10.57 1.29 5.87
C ARG A 161 10.17 0.92 4.45
N ALA A 162 8.94 1.24 4.03
CA ALA A 162 8.49 0.99 2.67
C ALA A 162 9.29 1.80 1.63
N LEU A 163 9.66 3.03 1.94
CA LEU A 163 10.45 3.91 1.06
C LEU A 163 11.92 3.52 0.94
N ALA A 164 12.47 2.74 1.87
CA ALA A 164 13.90 2.43 1.94
C ALA A 164 14.47 1.80 0.65
N LEU A 165 13.64 1.12 -0.13
CA LEU A 165 14.00 0.48 -1.39
C LEU A 165 13.72 1.34 -2.63
N ASN A 166 13.26 2.58 -2.47
CA ASN A 166 12.81 3.46 -3.56
C ASN A 166 11.76 2.76 -4.45
N PRO A 167 10.62 2.34 -3.90
CA PRO A 167 9.60 1.61 -4.66
C PRO A 167 8.95 2.50 -5.71
N LYS A 168 8.35 1.88 -6.72
CA LYS A 168 7.49 2.55 -7.73
C LYS A 168 6.02 2.49 -7.34
N PHE A 169 5.66 1.48 -6.55
CA PHE A 169 4.28 1.16 -6.21
C PHE A 169 4.14 0.78 -4.74
N ILE A 170 3.12 1.35 -4.08
CA ILE A 170 2.82 1.05 -2.67
C ILE A 170 1.33 0.76 -2.51
N VAL A 171 1.02 -0.36 -1.87
CA VAL A 171 -0.33 -0.65 -1.38
C VAL A 171 -0.42 -0.18 0.08
N CYS A 172 -1.37 0.70 0.37
CA CYS A 172 -1.69 1.20 1.70
C CYS A 172 -2.97 0.50 2.18
N ASP A 173 -2.82 -0.50 3.04
CA ASP A 173 -3.96 -1.27 3.58
C ASP A 173 -4.41 -0.63 4.89
N GLU A 174 -5.45 0.21 4.83
CA GLU A 174 -6.02 0.96 5.95
C GLU A 174 -4.99 1.76 6.78
N ALA A 175 -3.99 2.32 6.09
CA ALA A 175 -2.78 2.89 6.69
C ALA A 175 -3.00 4.06 7.68
N VAL A 176 -4.20 4.63 7.75
CA VAL A 176 -4.52 5.76 8.65
C VAL A 176 -5.74 5.50 9.55
N SER A 177 -6.40 4.35 9.42
CA SER A 177 -7.67 4.06 10.13
C SER A 177 -7.55 4.00 11.65
N ALA A 178 -6.37 3.68 12.18
CA ALA A 178 -6.09 3.59 13.62
C ALA A 178 -5.60 4.90 14.24
N LEU A 179 -5.55 6.00 13.46
CA LEU A 179 -5.04 7.30 13.90
C LEU A 179 -6.19 8.26 14.20
N ASP A 180 -5.97 9.20 15.12
CA ASP A 180 -6.90 10.31 15.31
C ASP A 180 -6.92 11.25 14.08
N VAL A 181 -8.02 11.98 13.89
CA VAL A 181 -8.30 12.76 12.67
C VAL A 181 -7.18 13.76 12.34
N SER A 182 -6.57 14.40 13.34
CA SER A 182 -5.53 15.40 13.11
C SER A 182 -4.21 14.77 12.63
N ILE A 183 -3.85 13.65 13.20
CA ILE A 183 -2.66 12.88 12.82
C ILE A 183 -2.88 12.21 11.46
N GLN A 184 -4.09 11.68 11.22
CA GLN A 184 -4.49 11.12 9.94
C GLN A 184 -4.27 12.14 8.79
N ALA A 185 -4.75 13.39 8.95
CA ALA A 185 -4.54 14.43 7.95
C ALA A 185 -3.05 14.72 7.68
N GLN A 186 -2.21 14.72 8.72
CA GLN A 186 -0.77 14.92 8.56
C GLN A 186 -0.10 13.77 7.79
N VAL A 187 -0.52 12.51 8.04
CA VAL A 187 0.02 11.35 7.33
C VAL A 187 -0.45 11.35 5.86
N LEU A 188 -1.71 11.72 5.60
CA LEU A 188 -2.23 11.82 4.23
C LEU A 188 -1.50 12.90 3.43
N ASN A 189 -1.27 14.08 4.00
CA ASN A 189 -0.49 15.14 3.37
C ASN A 189 0.94 14.68 3.06
N LEU A 190 1.59 14.02 4.02
CA LEU A 190 2.91 13.42 3.79
C LEU A 190 2.88 12.45 2.60
N MET A 191 1.88 11.58 2.49
CA MET A 191 1.79 10.62 1.39
C MET A 191 1.56 11.30 0.03
N GLN A 192 0.80 12.39 -0.02
CA GLN A 192 0.62 13.20 -1.23
C GLN A 192 1.92 13.91 -1.64
N ASP A 193 2.67 14.46 -0.66
CA ASP A 193 3.98 15.07 -0.92
C ASP A 193 4.96 14.01 -1.46
N LEU A 194 5.03 12.84 -0.84
CA LEU A 194 5.86 11.72 -1.31
C LEU A 194 5.46 11.25 -2.72
N GLN A 195 4.17 11.21 -3.03
CA GLN A 195 3.68 10.88 -4.36
C GLN A 195 4.21 11.85 -5.41
N ARG A 196 4.07 13.15 -5.13
CA ARG A 196 4.50 14.22 -6.04
C ARG A 196 6.03 14.22 -6.23
N ASP A 197 6.78 14.14 -5.11
CA ASP A 197 8.21 14.36 -5.09
C ASP A 197 9.00 13.10 -5.56
N LEU A 198 8.46 11.90 -5.32
CA LEU A 198 9.07 10.62 -5.69
C LEU A 198 8.34 9.89 -6.83
N HIS A 199 7.29 10.49 -7.41
CA HIS A 199 6.45 9.91 -8.47
C HIS A 199 5.87 8.53 -8.11
N LEU A 200 5.47 8.36 -6.83
CA LEU A 200 4.91 7.11 -6.33
C LEU A 200 3.52 6.85 -6.88
N THR A 201 3.22 5.58 -7.11
CA THR A 201 1.88 5.12 -7.48
C THR A 201 1.27 4.38 -6.30
N TYR A 202 0.01 4.66 -5.96
CA TYR A 202 -0.64 4.07 -4.80
C TYR A 202 -1.89 3.25 -5.16
N ILE A 203 -2.10 2.14 -4.45
CA ILE A 203 -3.44 1.65 -4.14
C ILE A 203 -3.71 1.97 -2.67
N PHE A 204 -4.76 2.76 -2.42
CA PHE A 204 -5.14 3.19 -1.08
C PHE A 204 -6.45 2.51 -0.65
N ILE A 205 -6.33 1.49 0.21
CA ILE A 205 -7.45 0.73 0.73
C ILE A 205 -7.94 1.39 2.01
N THR A 206 -9.22 1.75 2.05
CA THR A 206 -9.86 2.31 3.24
C THR A 206 -11.38 2.11 3.19
N HIS A 207 -12.02 2.20 4.34
CA HIS A 207 -13.48 2.30 4.46
C HIS A 207 -13.96 3.74 4.71
N ASP A 208 -13.04 4.69 4.86
CA ASP A 208 -13.35 6.12 5.05
C ASP A 208 -13.41 6.85 3.71
N LEU A 209 -14.63 7.25 3.32
CA LEU A 209 -14.89 7.96 2.07
C LEU A 209 -14.26 9.35 2.03
N SER A 210 -14.09 10.01 3.19
CA SER A 210 -13.44 11.33 3.28
C SER A 210 -11.96 11.22 2.92
N VAL A 211 -11.30 10.16 3.40
CA VAL A 211 -9.90 9.86 3.07
C VAL A 211 -9.73 9.60 1.59
N VAL A 212 -10.54 8.70 1.04
CA VAL A 212 -10.47 8.34 -0.38
C VAL A 212 -10.70 9.54 -1.29
N LYS A 213 -11.70 10.37 -0.98
CA LYS A 213 -11.99 11.60 -1.71
C LYS A 213 -10.79 12.57 -1.75
N HIS A 214 -10.02 12.60 -0.66
CA HIS A 214 -8.89 13.51 -0.51
C HIS A 214 -7.65 13.04 -1.28
N ILE A 215 -7.34 11.73 -1.28
CA ILE A 215 -6.07 11.21 -1.78
C ILE A 215 -6.15 10.57 -3.16
N SER A 216 -7.35 10.15 -3.63
CA SER A 216 -7.48 9.31 -4.82
C SER A 216 -7.78 10.09 -6.09
N ASP A 217 -7.12 9.74 -7.18
CA ASP A 217 -7.46 10.16 -8.55
C ASP A 217 -8.68 9.39 -9.07
N GLU A 218 -8.68 8.07 -8.90
CA GLU A 218 -9.77 7.16 -9.26
C GLU A 218 -10.19 6.34 -8.04
N ILE A 219 -11.43 5.90 -8.03
CA ILE A 219 -11.98 5.05 -6.97
C ILE A 219 -12.56 3.79 -7.57
N LEU A 220 -12.24 2.66 -6.96
CA LEU A 220 -12.76 1.34 -7.24
C LEU A 220 -13.61 0.89 -6.05
N VAL A 221 -14.88 0.64 -6.28
CA VAL A 221 -15.84 0.17 -5.27
C VAL A 221 -15.94 -1.34 -5.32
N MET A 222 -15.66 -2.01 -4.20
CA MET A 222 -15.75 -3.45 -4.04
C MET A 222 -16.96 -3.86 -3.21
N TYR A 223 -17.68 -4.88 -3.67
CA TYR A 223 -18.77 -5.50 -2.95
C TYR A 223 -18.72 -7.03 -3.12
N LEU A 224 -18.70 -7.78 -2.01
CA LEU A 224 -18.66 -9.25 -1.98
C LEU A 224 -17.63 -9.88 -2.94
N GLY A 225 -16.41 -9.35 -2.95
CA GLY A 225 -15.31 -9.85 -3.77
C GLY A 225 -15.26 -9.32 -5.19
N THR A 226 -16.28 -8.61 -5.66
CA THR A 226 -16.36 -8.08 -7.03
C THR A 226 -16.14 -6.56 -7.05
N MET A 227 -15.63 -6.06 -8.18
CA MET A 227 -15.67 -4.64 -8.49
C MET A 227 -17.05 -4.30 -9.06
N VAL A 228 -17.76 -3.39 -8.41
CA VAL A 228 -19.12 -2.98 -8.83
C VAL A 228 -19.12 -1.66 -9.57
N GLU A 229 -18.17 -0.78 -9.28
CA GLU A 229 -18.03 0.51 -9.93
C GLU A 229 -16.58 1.00 -9.90
N LYS A 230 -16.13 1.70 -10.95
CA LYS A 230 -14.86 2.41 -11.00
C LYS A 230 -15.03 3.69 -11.78
N ALA A 231 -14.62 4.81 -11.21
CA ALA A 231 -14.65 6.12 -11.86
C ALA A 231 -13.57 7.05 -11.31
N GLU A 232 -13.36 8.20 -11.98
CA GLU A 232 -12.62 9.33 -11.41
C GLU A 232 -13.24 9.74 -10.06
N SER A 233 -12.41 10.07 -9.08
CA SER A 233 -12.86 10.38 -7.71
C SER A 233 -13.95 11.43 -7.68
N ARG A 234 -13.77 12.56 -8.39
CA ARG A 234 -14.76 13.64 -8.41
C ARG A 234 -16.08 13.22 -9.03
N GLU A 235 -16.03 12.39 -10.08
CA GLU A 235 -17.21 11.91 -10.79
C GLU A 235 -17.99 10.93 -9.92
N LEU A 236 -17.32 10.00 -9.26
CA LEU A 236 -17.98 9.03 -8.39
C LEU A 236 -18.75 9.71 -7.24
N PHE A 237 -18.23 10.81 -6.68
CA PHE A 237 -18.92 11.55 -5.62
C PHE A 237 -20.08 12.44 -6.13
N ARG A 238 -20.19 12.65 -7.44
CA ARG A 238 -21.30 13.40 -8.06
C ARG A 238 -22.39 12.47 -8.57
N HIS A 239 -21.99 11.38 -9.22
CA HIS A 239 -22.88 10.46 -9.94
C HIS A 239 -22.47 9.01 -9.62
N GLN A 240 -23.23 8.38 -8.75
CA GLN A 240 -23.12 6.96 -8.43
C GLN A 240 -24.12 6.21 -9.30
N TYR A 241 -23.64 5.20 -10.04
CA TYR A 241 -24.51 4.40 -10.94
C TYR A 241 -24.94 3.09 -10.30
N HIS A 242 -24.08 2.45 -9.53
CA HIS A 242 -24.40 1.18 -8.88
C HIS A 242 -25.19 1.42 -7.59
N PRO A 243 -26.29 0.69 -7.31
CA PRO A 243 -27.12 0.89 -6.10
C PRO A 243 -26.34 0.79 -4.78
N TYR A 244 -25.33 -0.09 -4.70
CA TYR A 244 -24.47 -0.20 -3.53
C TYR A 244 -23.62 1.06 -3.31
N THR A 245 -23.15 1.70 -4.39
CA THR A 245 -22.38 2.95 -4.29
C THR A 245 -23.25 4.13 -3.86
N GLN A 246 -24.56 4.08 -4.18
CA GLN A 246 -25.53 5.11 -3.79
C GLN A 246 -25.92 5.01 -2.31
N ALA A 247 -25.84 3.81 -1.71
CA ALA A 247 -26.18 3.55 -0.30
C ALA A 247 -25.05 3.93 0.65
#